data_e11a1dce7458239fb3c25002a0e5fa89
#
_entry.id   e11a1dce7458239fb3c25002a0e5fa89
#
_cell.length_a   1.000
_cell.length_b   1.000
_cell.length_c   1.000
_cell.angle_alpha   90.00
_cell.angle_beta   90.00
_cell.angle_gamma   90.00
#
_symmetry.space_group_name_H-M   'P 1'
#
loop_
_entity.id
_entity.type
_entity.pdbx_description
1 polymer ?
#
loop_
_entity_poly.entity_id
_entity_poly.type
_entity_poly.pdbx_seq_one_letter_code
_entity_poly.pdbx_strand_id
1 'polypeptide(L)'
;MNLLLGVNIDHVATLRQARYALLPESPNAEPSPIDAAEDAKLGGADSITIHVRGDRRHMQEADAYRIKEATDLPINFEMGNTQEMIDIALKLKPKFICLVPETREEVTTEGGLDVVGLYNELAPTVKTLQKAGMIISMFVDPDIHQIEASAKIGAEMVELHTGCFANAVAEKVNSRNAELDRLRKAAVRGHDLGVQVNAGHGINYENVHELYEVPYLKELNIGHTIVARSVRVGFQQAVAEMRALMQGYNPNLGGVER
;
A
#
# COMPACT_ATOMS: atom_id res chain seq x y z
N MET A 1 -10.42 12.95 12.42
CA MET A 1 -9.35 11.93 12.47
C MET A 1 -8.31 12.29 11.44
N ASN A 2 -7.03 12.19 11.76
CA ASN A 2 -5.98 12.46 10.78
C ASN A 2 -5.87 11.30 9.79
N LEU A 3 -5.53 11.61 8.53
CA LEU A 3 -5.17 10.63 7.51
C LEU A 3 -3.86 9.93 7.94
N LEU A 4 -3.85 8.60 7.95
CA LEU A 4 -2.70 7.79 8.35
C LEU A 4 -1.71 7.66 7.18
N LEU A 5 -0.43 7.54 7.51
CA LEU A 5 0.66 7.31 6.56
C LEU A 5 1.23 5.90 6.73
N GLY A 6 0.94 5.01 5.79
CA GLY A 6 1.66 3.77 5.58
C GLY A 6 2.88 4.02 4.71
N VAL A 7 4.06 3.64 5.18
CA VAL A 7 5.31 3.83 4.41
C VAL A 7 5.74 2.51 3.82
N ASN A 8 5.67 2.40 2.47
CA ASN A 8 6.21 1.25 1.76
C ASN A 8 7.72 1.40 1.58
N ILE A 9 8.49 0.45 2.10
CA ILE A 9 9.96 0.47 2.11
C ILE A 9 10.59 -0.51 1.10
N ASP A 10 9.82 -1.08 0.18
CA ASP A 10 10.31 -2.05 -0.80
C ASP A 10 11.45 -1.51 -1.66
N HIS A 11 11.35 -0.24 -2.06
CA HIS A 11 12.39 0.36 -2.91
C HIS A 11 13.70 0.64 -2.17
N VAL A 12 13.73 0.63 -0.84
CA VAL A 12 14.97 0.57 -0.06
C VAL A 12 15.65 -0.79 -0.31
N ALA A 13 14.88 -1.87 -0.26
CA ALA A 13 15.39 -3.19 -0.62
C ALA A 13 15.79 -3.27 -2.11
N THR A 14 15.08 -2.58 -3.03
CA THR A 14 15.47 -2.47 -4.45
C THR A 14 16.88 -1.87 -4.60
N LEU A 15 17.17 -0.79 -3.88
CA LEU A 15 18.50 -0.17 -3.89
C LEU A 15 19.57 -1.14 -3.37
N ARG A 16 19.30 -1.87 -2.29
CA ARG A 16 20.20 -2.94 -1.78
C ARG A 16 20.42 -4.00 -2.85
N GLN A 17 19.36 -4.49 -3.48
CA GLN A 17 19.43 -5.54 -4.50
C GLN A 17 20.19 -5.10 -5.76
N ALA A 18 20.25 -3.82 -6.07
CA ALA A 18 21.07 -3.33 -7.19
C ALA A 18 22.56 -3.71 -7.06
N ARG A 19 23.05 -3.92 -5.83
CA ARG A 19 24.45 -4.30 -5.55
C ARG A 19 24.57 -5.67 -4.88
N TYR A 20 23.64 -6.04 -4.01
CA TYR A 20 23.73 -7.20 -3.13
C TYR A 20 22.70 -8.29 -3.44
N ALA A 21 22.21 -8.37 -4.70
CA ALA A 21 21.18 -9.35 -5.08
C ALA A 21 21.57 -10.80 -4.73
N LEU A 22 22.85 -11.16 -4.84
CA LEU A 22 23.35 -12.50 -4.53
C LEU A 22 23.76 -12.69 -3.05
N LEU A 23 23.83 -11.61 -2.28
CA LEU A 23 24.25 -11.60 -0.88
C LEU A 23 23.40 -10.60 -0.06
N PRO A 24 22.08 -10.69 -0.07
CA PRO A 24 21.21 -9.70 0.59
C PRO A 24 21.33 -9.70 2.11
N GLU A 25 21.88 -10.76 2.68
CA GLU A 25 22.15 -10.89 4.13
C GLU A 25 23.59 -10.54 4.54
N SER A 26 24.40 -10.05 3.59
CA SER A 26 25.75 -9.59 3.92
C SER A 26 25.70 -8.47 4.97
N PRO A 27 26.59 -8.44 5.96
CA PRO A 27 26.70 -7.33 6.92
C PRO A 27 26.91 -5.95 6.26
N ASN A 28 27.37 -5.94 5.01
CA ASN A 28 27.59 -4.73 4.22
C ASN A 28 26.45 -4.45 3.24
N ALA A 29 25.35 -5.21 3.31
CA ALA A 29 24.21 -5.05 2.37
C ALA A 29 23.37 -3.82 2.73
N GLU A 30 23.74 -2.70 2.14
CA GLU A 30 23.07 -1.40 2.29
C GLU A 30 22.29 -1.00 1.02
N PRO A 31 21.24 -0.16 1.18
CA PRO A 31 20.63 0.29 2.44
C PRO A 31 19.83 -0.82 3.14
N SER A 32 19.74 -0.73 4.47
CA SER A 32 19.01 -1.69 5.32
C SER A 32 17.49 -1.38 5.34
N PRO A 33 16.61 -2.31 4.95
CA PRO A 33 15.16 -2.11 5.13
C PRO A 33 14.73 -2.02 6.60
N ILE A 34 15.52 -2.58 7.51
CA ILE A 34 15.27 -2.54 8.95
C ILE A 34 15.47 -1.11 9.47
N ASP A 35 16.61 -0.50 9.12
CA ASP A 35 16.90 0.89 9.49
C ASP A 35 15.88 1.84 8.87
N ALA A 36 15.43 1.56 7.64
CA ALA A 36 14.38 2.33 6.99
C ALA A 36 13.04 2.24 7.73
N ALA A 37 12.69 1.09 8.33
CA ALA A 37 11.49 0.95 9.15
C ALA A 37 11.58 1.79 10.44
N GLU A 38 12.75 1.85 11.08
CA GLU A 38 13.00 2.71 12.24
C GLU A 38 12.95 4.20 11.87
N ASP A 39 13.59 4.59 10.79
CA ASP A 39 13.55 5.96 10.26
C ASP A 39 12.13 6.38 9.87
N ALA A 40 11.33 5.47 9.28
CA ALA A 40 9.94 5.72 8.96
C ALA A 40 9.13 6.03 10.22
N LYS A 41 9.31 5.24 11.29
CA LYS A 41 8.68 5.47 12.58
C LYS A 41 9.06 6.83 13.16
N LEU A 42 10.35 7.16 13.16
CA LEU A 42 10.85 8.45 13.64
C LEU A 42 10.34 9.63 12.79
N GLY A 43 10.09 9.41 11.50
CA GLY A 43 9.50 10.38 10.59
C GLY A 43 7.97 10.54 10.74
N GLY A 44 7.32 9.69 11.53
CA GLY A 44 5.89 9.77 11.82
C GLY A 44 5.01 8.88 10.96
N ALA A 45 5.53 7.76 10.45
CA ALA A 45 4.72 6.71 9.85
C ALA A 45 3.77 6.07 10.87
N ASP A 46 2.59 5.68 10.43
CA ASP A 46 1.58 4.97 11.24
C ASP A 46 1.63 3.45 11.00
N SER A 47 2.17 3.01 9.87
CA SER A 47 2.37 1.61 9.49
C SER A 47 3.56 1.46 8.54
N ILE A 48 4.09 0.24 8.45
CA ILE A 48 5.12 -0.14 7.47
C ILE A 48 4.48 -1.10 6.46
N THR A 49 4.59 -0.76 5.18
CA THR A 49 4.16 -1.63 4.08
C THR A 49 5.38 -2.30 3.45
N ILE A 50 5.30 -3.61 3.30
CA ILE A 50 6.32 -4.45 2.66
C ILE A 50 5.67 -5.47 1.72
N HIS A 51 6.33 -5.76 0.60
CA HIS A 51 5.90 -6.73 -0.37
C HIS A 51 7.01 -7.75 -0.66
N VAL A 52 6.83 -8.98 -0.17
CA VAL A 52 7.68 -10.10 -0.58
C VAL A 52 7.08 -10.71 -1.84
N ARG A 53 7.59 -10.30 -3.01
CA ARG A 53 7.12 -10.81 -4.30
C ARG A 53 7.59 -12.25 -4.53
N GLY A 54 6.83 -13.00 -5.33
CA GLY A 54 7.21 -14.36 -5.73
C GLY A 54 8.58 -14.44 -6.41
N ASP A 55 8.99 -13.40 -7.15
CA ASP A 55 10.29 -13.32 -7.82
C ASP A 55 11.44 -12.76 -6.95
N ARG A 56 11.15 -12.32 -5.73
CA ARG A 56 12.15 -11.79 -4.76
C ARG A 56 13.04 -10.66 -5.31
N ARG A 57 12.52 -9.83 -6.25
CA ARG A 57 13.32 -8.76 -6.89
C ARG A 57 13.79 -7.67 -5.92
N HIS A 58 13.16 -7.53 -4.76
CA HIS A 58 13.53 -6.54 -3.73
C HIS A 58 13.47 -7.13 -2.33
N MET A 59 12.36 -7.02 -1.61
CA MET A 59 12.21 -7.55 -0.25
C MET A 59 12.39 -9.07 -0.21
N GLN A 60 13.20 -9.55 0.73
CA GLN A 60 13.39 -10.96 0.98
C GLN A 60 12.52 -11.41 2.17
N GLU A 61 12.23 -12.71 2.26
CA GLU A 61 11.45 -13.24 3.39
C GLU A 61 12.14 -12.95 4.75
N ALA A 62 13.47 -13.06 4.81
CA ALA A 62 14.25 -12.75 6.01
C ALA A 62 14.08 -11.28 6.45
N ASP A 63 13.97 -10.35 5.50
CA ASP A 63 13.74 -8.93 5.83
C ASP A 63 12.41 -8.75 6.56
N ALA A 64 11.34 -9.40 6.07
CA ALA A 64 10.01 -9.29 6.66
C ALA A 64 10.00 -9.70 8.14
N TYR A 65 10.68 -10.79 8.49
CA TYR A 65 10.79 -11.23 9.88
C TYR A 65 11.62 -10.27 10.73
N ARG A 66 12.76 -9.80 10.21
CA ARG A 66 13.64 -8.84 10.92
C ARG A 66 12.95 -7.50 11.14
N ILE A 67 12.23 -6.99 10.14
CA ILE A 67 11.44 -5.75 10.28
C ILE A 67 10.40 -5.92 11.37
N LYS A 68 9.69 -7.06 11.40
CA LYS A 68 8.67 -7.31 12.44
C LYS A 68 9.27 -7.36 13.85
N GLU A 69 10.50 -7.84 14.01
CA GLU A 69 11.20 -7.87 15.30
C GLU A 69 11.71 -6.48 15.70
N ALA A 70 12.08 -5.64 14.72
CA ALA A 70 12.70 -4.35 14.95
C ALA A 70 11.70 -3.20 15.21
N THR A 71 10.46 -3.29 14.70
CA THR A 71 9.48 -2.20 14.84
C THR A 71 8.22 -2.65 15.58
N ASP A 72 7.64 -1.74 16.38
CA ASP A 72 6.30 -1.88 16.98
C ASP A 72 5.18 -1.33 16.09
N LEU A 73 5.51 -0.70 14.95
CA LEU A 73 4.52 -0.29 13.98
C LEU A 73 3.80 -1.50 13.36
N PRO A 74 2.49 -1.40 13.11
CA PRO A 74 1.79 -2.45 12.39
C PRO A 74 2.38 -2.64 11.00
N ILE A 75 2.55 -3.91 10.59
CA ILE A 75 2.99 -4.27 9.25
C ILE A 75 1.75 -4.50 8.38
N ASN A 76 1.74 -3.84 7.22
CA ASN A 76 0.89 -4.14 6.07
C ASN A 76 1.71 -4.99 5.10
N PHE A 77 1.38 -6.28 5.01
CA PHE A 77 2.09 -7.24 4.16
C PHE A 77 1.34 -7.41 2.84
N GLU A 78 1.91 -6.85 1.77
CA GLU A 78 1.41 -7.03 0.42
C GLU A 78 1.84 -8.40 -0.11
N MET A 79 0.93 -9.13 -0.74
CA MET A 79 1.21 -10.46 -1.25
C MET A 79 0.28 -10.87 -2.41
N GLY A 80 0.79 -11.67 -3.33
CA GLY A 80 -0.03 -12.40 -4.30
C GLY A 80 -0.76 -13.57 -3.66
N ASN A 81 -1.83 -14.03 -4.30
CA ASN A 81 -2.63 -15.15 -3.84
C ASN A 81 -2.00 -16.51 -4.23
N THR A 82 -0.86 -16.83 -3.62
CA THR A 82 -0.19 -18.14 -3.81
C THR A 82 -0.03 -18.86 -2.47
N GLN A 83 0.06 -20.20 -2.51
CA GLN A 83 0.22 -20.98 -1.29
C GLN A 83 1.50 -20.61 -0.54
N GLU A 84 2.60 -20.35 -1.26
CA GLU A 84 3.87 -19.91 -0.67
C GLU A 84 3.69 -18.61 0.13
N MET A 85 3.01 -17.60 -0.43
CA MET A 85 2.77 -16.33 0.25
C MET A 85 1.82 -16.48 1.44
N ILE A 86 0.82 -17.35 1.34
CA ILE A 86 -0.08 -17.68 2.46
C ILE A 86 0.72 -18.29 3.62
N ASP A 87 1.63 -19.21 3.33
CA ASP A 87 2.46 -19.87 4.35
C ASP A 87 3.41 -18.86 5.04
N ILE A 88 4.00 -17.95 4.27
CA ILE A 88 4.81 -16.84 4.82
C ILE A 88 3.94 -15.93 5.71
N ALA A 89 2.76 -15.53 5.25
CA ALA A 89 1.86 -14.67 6.01
C ALA A 89 1.42 -15.34 7.33
N LEU A 90 1.09 -16.63 7.31
CA LEU A 90 0.70 -17.40 8.51
C LEU A 90 1.84 -17.50 9.53
N LYS A 91 3.10 -17.54 9.07
CA LYS A 91 4.28 -17.57 9.94
C LYS A 91 4.64 -16.15 10.43
N LEU A 92 4.62 -15.17 9.55
CA LEU A 92 4.91 -13.76 9.86
C LEU A 92 3.85 -13.16 10.79
N LYS A 93 2.58 -13.47 10.59
CA LYS A 93 1.41 -12.92 11.30
C LYS A 93 1.45 -11.38 11.35
N PRO A 94 1.46 -10.71 10.21
CA PRO A 94 1.36 -9.26 10.17
C PRO A 94 -0.04 -8.81 10.65
N LYS A 95 -0.19 -7.54 10.98
CA LYS A 95 -1.51 -7.02 11.37
C LYS A 95 -2.45 -6.93 10.16
N PHE A 96 -1.92 -6.47 9.04
CA PHE A 96 -2.68 -6.28 7.79
C PHE A 96 -2.09 -7.12 6.69
N ILE A 97 -2.96 -7.66 5.84
CA ILE A 97 -2.62 -8.28 4.56
C ILE A 97 -3.27 -7.45 3.46
N CYS A 98 -2.49 -7.06 2.47
CA CYS A 98 -3.02 -6.49 1.23
C CYS A 98 -2.82 -7.49 0.09
N LEU A 99 -3.91 -8.03 -0.45
CA LEU A 99 -3.85 -8.90 -1.62
C LEU A 99 -3.70 -8.05 -2.87
N VAL A 100 -2.60 -8.29 -3.60
CA VAL A 100 -2.23 -7.55 -4.81
C VAL A 100 -2.10 -8.48 -6.02
N PRO A 101 -2.25 -7.97 -7.26
CA PRO A 101 -1.93 -8.76 -8.43
C PRO A 101 -0.42 -9.03 -8.52
N GLU A 102 -0.03 -10.27 -8.87
CA GLU A 102 1.35 -10.64 -9.18
C GLU A 102 1.38 -11.40 -10.50
N THR A 103 1.49 -10.69 -11.61
CA THR A 103 1.79 -11.32 -12.91
C THR A 103 3.25 -11.10 -13.27
N ARG A 104 3.84 -12.06 -14.02
CA ARG A 104 5.27 -12.02 -14.39
C ARG A 104 5.61 -10.87 -15.34
N GLU A 105 4.63 -10.28 -15.99
CA GLU A 105 4.78 -9.26 -17.02
C GLU A 105 4.77 -7.82 -16.46
N GLU A 106 4.40 -7.64 -15.19
CA GLU A 106 4.29 -6.31 -14.59
C GLU A 106 5.65 -5.78 -14.12
N VAL A 107 6.19 -4.81 -14.85
CA VAL A 107 7.32 -3.98 -14.39
C VAL A 107 6.84 -3.01 -13.31
N THR A 108 5.57 -2.60 -13.41
CA THR A 108 4.82 -1.85 -12.39
C THR A 108 3.44 -2.50 -12.26
N THR A 109 2.80 -2.44 -11.09
CA THR A 109 1.38 -2.80 -10.94
C THR A 109 0.55 -1.78 -11.71
N GLU A 110 0.25 -2.05 -12.99
CA GLU A 110 -0.52 -1.16 -13.84
C GLU A 110 -2.03 -1.20 -13.57
N GLY A 111 -2.47 -2.01 -12.60
CA GLY A 111 -3.88 -2.15 -12.24
C GLY A 111 -4.09 -2.83 -10.89
N GLY A 112 -5.32 -2.76 -10.39
CA GLY A 112 -5.74 -3.43 -9.18
C GLY A 112 -6.02 -4.92 -9.40
N LEU A 113 -6.15 -5.66 -8.30
CA LEU A 113 -6.54 -7.07 -8.29
C LEU A 113 -7.98 -7.24 -8.81
N ASP A 114 -8.21 -8.15 -9.73
CA ASP A 114 -9.56 -8.49 -10.21
C ASP A 114 -10.29 -9.41 -9.20
N VAL A 115 -10.86 -8.79 -8.16
CA VAL A 115 -11.59 -9.52 -7.11
C VAL A 115 -12.88 -10.15 -7.65
N VAL A 116 -13.52 -9.52 -8.65
CA VAL A 116 -14.72 -10.06 -9.30
C VAL A 116 -14.41 -11.37 -10.01
N GLY A 117 -13.38 -11.36 -10.87
CA GLY A 117 -12.98 -12.53 -11.64
C GLY A 117 -12.39 -13.66 -10.79
N LEU A 118 -11.63 -13.28 -9.75
CA LEU A 118 -10.89 -14.23 -8.89
C LEU A 118 -11.62 -14.56 -7.58
N TYR A 119 -12.91 -14.21 -7.45
CA TYR A 119 -13.68 -14.34 -6.21
C TYR A 119 -13.55 -15.72 -5.55
N ASN A 120 -13.73 -16.78 -6.33
CA ASN A 120 -13.72 -18.16 -5.81
C ASN A 120 -12.32 -18.62 -5.37
N GLU A 121 -11.27 -18.04 -5.96
CA GLU A 121 -9.86 -18.32 -5.62
C GLU A 121 -9.41 -17.55 -4.39
N LEU A 122 -9.88 -16.31 -4.23
CA LEU A 122 -9.52 -15.43 -3.13
C LEU A 122 -10.27 -15.76 -1.82
N ALA A 123 -11.53 -16.21 -1.91
CA ALA A 123 -12.37 -16.42 -0.73
C ALA A 123 -11.79 -17.43 0.29
N PRO A 124 -11.19 -18.56 -0.10
CA PRO A 124 -10.53 -19.45 0.85
C PRO A 124 -9.32 -18.81 1.55
N THR A 125 -8.53 -18.03 0.81
CA THR A 125 -7.36 -17.30 1.34
C THR A 125 -7.78 -16.27 2.37
N VAL A 126 -8.75 -15.41 2.05
CA VAL A 126 -9.30 -14.42 2.97
C VAL A 126 -9.73 -15.08 4.28
N LYS A 127 -10.54 -16.14 4.19
CA LYS A 127 -11.02 -16.87 5.36
C LYS A 127 -9.90 -17.50 6.19
N THR A 128 -8.85 -18.01 5.53
CA THR A 128 -7.70 -18.63 6.19
C THR A 128 -6.91 -17.60 6.99
N LEU A 129 -6.60 -16.47 6.36
CA LEU A 129 -5.81 -15.40 6.97
C LEU A 129 -6.58 -14.69 8.10
N GLN A 130 -7.88 -14.45 7.92
CA GLN A 130 -8.75 -13.90 8.96
C GLN A 130 -8.84 -14.80 10.21
N LYS A 131 -8.95 -16.13 10.02
CA LYS A 131 -8.93 -17.09 11.12
C LYS A 131 -7.62 -17.04 11.92
N ALA A 132 -6.52 -16.65 11.29
CA ALA A 132 -5.23 -16.45 11.94
C ALA A 132 -5.10 -15.06 12.61
N GLY A 133 -6.15 -14.23 12.57
CA GLY A 133 -6.22 -12.93 13.24
C GLY A 133 -5.73 -11.74 12.42
N MET A 134 -5.53 -11.91 11.10
CA MET A 134 -5.10 -10.83 10.21
C MET A 134 -6.31 -10.09 9.62
N ILE A 135 -6.15 -8.79 9.37
CA ILE A 135 -7.13 -7.92 8.73
C ILE A 135 -6.80 -7.85 7.24
N ILE A 136 -7.81 -8.05 6.38
CA ILE A 136 -7.60 -8.19 4.94
C ILE A 136 -7.97 -6.92 4.20
N SER A 137 -7.07 -6.45 3.35
CA SER A 137 -7.25 -5.40 2.35
C SER A 137 -7.16 -5.99 0.94
N MET A 138 -7.92 -5.43 0.01
CA MET A 138 -7.81 -5.72 -1.42
C MET A 138 -7.27 -4.51 -2.14
N PHE A 139 -6.16 -4.65 -2.84
CA PHE A 139 -5.63 -3.60 -3.72
C PHE A 139 -6.39 -3.63 -5.04
N VAL A 140 -7.26 -2.65 -5.28
CA VAL A 140 -8.22 -2.67 -6.40
C VAL A 140 -8.24 -1.36 -7.16
N ASP A 141 -8.57 -1.42 -8.43
CA ASP A 141 -8.91 -0.22 -9.17
C ASP A 141 -10.15 0.47 -8.57
N PRO A 142 -10.30 1.80 -8.71
CA PRO A 142 -11.46 2.54 -8.22
C PRO A 142 -12.70 2.24 -9.09
N ASP A 143 -13.16 0.99 -9.02
CA ASP A 143 -14.33 0.43 -9.69
C ASP A 143 -15.34 -0.10 -8.66
N ILE A 144 -16.60 0.28 -8.80
CA ILE A 144 -17.66 -0.06 -7.85
C ILE A 144 -17.84 -1.58 -7.71
N HIS A 145 -17.71 -2.34 -8.81
CA HIS A 145 -17.87 -3.79 -8.77
C HIS A 145 -16.75 -4.47 -8.01
N GLN A 146 -15.51 -3.96 -8.14
CA GLN A 146 -14.37 -4.45 -7.36
C GLN A 146 -14.55 -4.16 -5.87
N ILE A 147 -15.06 -2.97 -5.51
CA ILE A 147 -15.36 -2.61 -4.10
C ILE A 147 -16.46 -3.50 -3.52
N GLU A 148 -17.55 -3.73 -4.28
CA GLU A 148 -18.64 -4.60 -3.85
C GLU A 148 -18.20 -6.05 -3.69
N ALA A 149 -17.38 -6.56 -4.62
CA ALA A 149 -16.81 -7.90 -4.52
C ALA A 149 -15.89 -8.03 -3.31
N SER A 150 -15.06 -7.01 -3.02
CA SER A 150 -14.19 -6.96 -1.85
C SER A 150 -14.98 -6.99 -0.53
N ALA A 151 -16.05 -6.21 -0.43
CA ALA A 151 -16.94 -6.25 0.73
C ALA A 151 -17.63 -7.62 0.86
N LYS A 152 -18.14 -8.17 -0.24
CA LYS A 152 -18.83 -9.47 -0.27
C LYS A 152 -17.94 -10.64 0.12
N ILE A 153 -16.67 -10.62 -0.25
CA ILE A 153 -15.70 -11.66 0.11
C ILE A 153 -15.32 -11.60 1.60
N GLY A 154 -15.65 -10.49 2.28
CA GLY A 154 -15.39 -10.26 3.69
C GLY A 154 -14.10 -9.48 3.97
N ALA A 155 -13.51 -8.80 2.98
CA ALA A 155 -12.39 -7.92 3.24
C ALA A 155 -12.83 -6.74 4.13
N GLU A 156 -12.05 -6.45 5.17
CA GLU A 156 -12.30 -5.33 6.07
C GLU A 156 -11.85 -3.99 5.49
N MET A 157 -10.94 -4.05 4.51
CA MET A 157 -10.35 -2.87 3.89
C MET A 157 -10.24 -3.03 2.38
N VAL A 158 -10.21 -1.91 1.68
CA VAL A 158 -9.77 -1.81 0.29
C VAL A 158 -8.69 -0.73 0.20
N GLU A 159 -7.72 -0.95 -0.68
CA GLU A 159 -6.75 0.06 -1.08
C GLU A 159 -7.01 0.43 -2.54
N LEU A 160 -7.42 1.67 -2.77
CA LEU A 160 -7.69 2.19 -4.11
C LEU A 160 -6.38 2.45 -4.85
N HIS A 161 -6.21 1.83 -6.01
CA HIS A 161 -5.09 2.09 -6.90
C HIS A 161 -5.17 3.50 -7.49
N THR A 162 -4.20 4.35 -7.19
CA THR A 162 -4.17 5.75 -7.64
C THR A 162 -3.23 6.01 -8.82
N GLY A 163 -2.68 4.98 -9.45
CA GLY A 163 -1.70 5.13 -10.54
C GLY A 163 -2.23 5.91 -11.73
N CYS A 164 -3.45 5.60 -12.22
CA CYS A 164 -4.06 6.34 -13.32
C CYS A 164 -4.25 7.83 -12.99
N PHE A 165 -4.70 8.14 -11.77
CA PHE A 165 -4.81 9.50 -11.27
C PHE A 165 -3.43 10.19 -11.24
N ALA A 166 -2.42 9.55 -10.68
CA ALA A 166 -1.07 10.10 -10.58
C ALA A 166 -0.46 10.43 -11.95
N ASN A 167 -0.63 9.53 -12.93
CA ASN A 167 -0.21 9.74 -14.30
C ASN A 167 -0.95 10.92 -14.94
N ALA A 168 -2.28 10.99 -14.77
CA ALA A 168 -3.09 12.07 -15.31
C ALA A 168 -2.70 13.45 -14.75
N VAL A 169 -2.31 13.52 -13.47
CA VAL A 169 -1.78 14.73 -12.84
C VAL A 169 -0.41 15.09 -13.43
N ALA A 170 0.50 14.13 -13.53
CA ALA A 170 1.85 14.36 -14.04
C ALA A 170 1.85 14.83 -15.51
N GLU A 171 0.99 14.24 -16.31
CA GLU A 171 0.82 14.58 -17.73
C GLU A 171 -0.03 15.83 -17.98
N LYS A 172 -0.66 16.38 -16.92
CA LYS A 172 -1.57 17.54 -16.97
C LYS A 172 -2.71 17.36 -17.99
N VAL A 173 -3.26 16.15 -18.06
CA VAL A 173 -4.31 15.81 -19.02
C VAL A 173 -5.71 15.99 -18.41
N ASN A 174 -6.72 16.16 -19.27
CA ASN A 174 -8.11 16.41 -18.86
C ASN A 174 -8.74 15.23 -18.10
N SER A 175 -8.18 14.02 -18.19
CA SER A 175 -8.65 12.83 -17.46
C SER A 175 -8.46 12.89 -15.95
N ARG A 176 -7.63 13.82 -15.42
CA ARG A 176 -7.43 14.00 -13.96
C ARG A 176 -8.75 14.07 -13.19
N ASN A 177 -9.68 14.92 -13.63
CA ASN A 177 -10.96 15.08 -12.94
C ASN A 177 -11.83 13.81 -13.01
N ALA A 178 -11.77 13.07 -14.12
CA ALA A 178 -12.45 11.79 -14.27
C ALA A 178 -11.88 10.74 -13.31
N GLU A 179 -10.55 10.69 -13.15
CA GLU A 179 -9.91 9.76 -12.21
C GLU A 179 -10.22 10.12 -10.74
N LEU A 180 -10.22 11.41 -10.38
CA LEU A 180 -10.67 11.86 -9.06
C LEU A 180 -12.14 11.49 -8.80
N ASP A 181 -12.99 11.62 -9.79
CA ASP A 181 -14.42 11.24 -9.66
C ASP A 181 -14.58 9.72 -9.47
N ARG A 182 -13.79 8.90 -10.16
CA ARG A 182 -13.74 7.45 -9.92
C ARG A 182 -13.33 7.12 -8.49
N LEU A 183 -12.24 7.75 -8.00
CA LEU A 183 -11.76 7.58 -6.62
C LEU A 183 -12.82 7.99 -5.59
N ARG A 184 -13.50 9.14 -5.79
CA ARG A 184 -14.60 9.61 -4.92
C ARG A 184 -15.74 8.60 -4.87
N LYS A 185 -16.22 8.13 -6.01
CA LYS A 185 -17.33 7.16 -6.09
C LYS A 185 -16.96 5.84 -5.40
N ALA A 186 -15.76 5.34 -5.65
CA ALA A 186 -15.26 4.13 -5.01
C ALA A 186 -15.13 4.29 -3.48
N ALA A 187 -14.61 5.44 -3.02
CA ALA A 187 -14.46 5.71 -1.59
C ALA A 187 -15.82 5.82 -0.87
N VAL A 188 -16.79 6.53 -1.46
CA VAL A 188 -18.18 6.59 -0.96
C VAL A 188 -18.78 5.20 -0.88
N ARG A 189 -18.65 4.41 -1.96
CA ARG A 189 -19.20 3.06 -1.99
C ARG A 189 -18.57 2.13 -0.93
N GLY A 190 -17.25 2.18 -0.76
CA GLY A 190 -16.57 1.42 0.29
C GLY A 190 -17.06 1.80 1.69
N HIS A 191 -17.17 3.10 1.96
CA HIS A 191 -17.72 3.61 3.22
C HIS A 191 -19.15 3.13 3.48
N ASP A 192 -20.04 3.21 2.48
CA ASP A 192 -21.45 2.78 2.59
C ASP A 192 -21.57 1.26 2.86
N LEU A 193 -20.62 0.48 2.41
CA LEU A 193 -20.53 -0.96 2.66
C LEU A 193 -19.85 -1.31 3.98
N GLY A 194 -19.37 -0.31 4.75
CA GLY A 194 -18.67 -0.49 6.00
C GLY A 194 -17.22 -0.99 5.85
N VAL A 195 -16.64 -0.86 4.65
CA VAL A 195 -15.25 -1.23 4.37
C VAL A 195 -14.36 0.00 4.57
N GLN A 196 -13.23 -0.14 5.28
CA GLN A 196 -12.25 0.93 5.39
C GLN A 196 -11.60 1.18 4.04
N VAL A 197 -11.53 2.45 3.64
CA VAL A 197 -10.94 2.85 2.36
C VAL A 197 -9.57 3.47 2.57
N ASN A 198 -8.56 2.85 1.99
CA ASN A 198 -7.19 3.33 1.88
C ASN A 198 -6.91 3.67 0.41
N ALA A 199 -5.77 4.29 0.13
CA ALA A 199 -5.32 4.53 -1.24
C ALA A 199 -3.79 4.45 -1.33
N GLY A 200 -3.29 4.06 -2.49
CA GLY A 200 -1.85 3.90 -2.70
C GLY A 200 -1.45 3.86 -4.16
N HIS A 201 -0.15 3.84 -4.38
CA HIS A 201 0.52 3.76 -5.66
C HIS A 201 0.51 5.07 -6.48
N GLY A 202 1.70 5.61 -6.78
CA GLY A 202 1.85 6.82 -7.59
C GLY A 202 1.67 8.15 -6.84
N ILE A 203 1.29 8.11 -5.57
CA ILE A 203 1.16 9.32 -4.74
C ILE A 203 2.56 9.91 -4.49
N ASN A 204 2.67 11.23 -4.60
CA ASN A 204 3.91 11.97 -4.41
C ASN A 204 3.69 13.34 -3.72
N TYR A 205 4.78 14.08 -3.48
CA TYR A 205 4.76 15.37 -2.78
C TYR A 205 3.99 16.48 -3.53
N GLU A 206 3.75 16.31 -4.83
CA GLU A 206 3.04 17.29 -5.66
C GLU A 206 1.55 16.99 -5.74
N ASN A 207 1.16 15.69 -5.77
CA ASN A 207 -0.23 15.28 -6.00
C ASN A 207 -1.00 14.85 -4.75
N VAL A 208 -0.34 14.64 -3.61
CA VAL A 208 -0.99 14.13 -2.39
C VAL A 208 -2.14 15.02 -1.91
N HIS A 209 -2.02 16.33 -2.04
CA HIS A 209 -3.06 17.26 -1.60
C HIS A 209 -4.31 17.26 -2.48
N GLU A 210 -4.22 16.76 -3.72
CA GLU A 210 -5.37 16.62 -4.61
C GLU A 210 -6.31 15.49 -4.16
N LEU A 211 -5.77 14.48 -3.44
CA LEU A 211 -6.56 13.42 -2.81
C LEU A 211 -7.42 13.92 -1.65
N TYR A 212 -7.25 15.17 -1.20
CA TYR A 212 -8.15 15.78 -0.21
C TYR A 212 -9.59 15.89 -0.71
N GLU A 213 -9.79 15.84 -2.01
CA GLU A 213 -11.10 15.81 -2.63
C GLU A 213 -11.79 14.43 -2.57
N VAL A 214 -11.08 13.37 -2.17
CA VAL A 214 -11.62 12.02 -2.02
C VAL A 214 -12.06 11.80 -0.57
N PRO A 215 -13.35 11.59 -0.30
CA PRO A 215 -13.86 11.43 1.07
C PRO A 215 -13.48 10.07 1.66
N TYR A 216 -13.57 9.96 2.98
CA TYR A 216 -13.48 8.73 3.75
C TYR A 216 -12.15 7.97 3.67
N LEU A 217 -11.10 8.55 3.08
CA LEU A 217 -9.78 7.94 3.11
C LEU A 217 -9.27 7.86 4.55
N LYS A 218 -8.76 6.69 4.90
CA LYS A 218 -8.22 6.42 6.24
C LYS A 218 -6.72 6.39 6.28
N GLU A 219 -6.07 5.84 5.26
CA GLU A 219 -4.63 5.67 5.16
C GLU A 219 -4.16 5.84 3.71
N LEU A 220 -2.99 6.45 3.53
CA LEU A 220 -2.27 6.45 2.25
C LEU A 220 -1.03 5.58 2.38
N ASN A 221 -0.87 4.60 1.49
CA ASN A 221 0.33 3.78 1.37
C ASN A 221 1.25 4.38 0.31
N ILE A 222 2.42 4.92 0.75
CA ILE A 222 3.33 5.68 -0.11
C ILE A 222 4.73 5.11 -0.01
N GLY A 223 5.33 4.74 -1.15
CA GLY A 223 6.65 4.11 -1.20
C GLY A 223 7.65 4.87 -2.05
N HIS A 224 7.63 4.64 -3.36
CA HIS A 224 8.68 5.07 -4.28
C HIS A 224 9.09 6.55 -4.10
N THR A 225 8.15 7.46 -4.00
CA THR A 225 8.44 8.89 -3.90
C THR A 225 9.18 9.25 -2.60
N ILE A 226 8.87 8.58 -1.48
CA ILE A 226 9.56 8.78 -0.18
C ILE A 226 11.00 8.29 -0.30
N VAL A 227 11.22 7.10 -0.89
CA VAL A 227 12.58 6.57 -1.12
C VAL A 227 13.36 7.50 -2.07
N ALA A 228 12.75 7.96 -3.16
CA ALA A 228 13.39 8.89 -4.09
C ALA A 228 13.76 10.23 -3.40
N ARG A 229 12.88 10.76 -2.57
CA ARG A 229 13.13 11.99 -1.78
C ARG A 229 14.25 11.77 -0.77
N SER A 230 14.31 10.60 -0.14
CA SER A 230 15.29 10.26 0.89
C SER A 230 16.73 10.32 0.40
N VAL A 231 16.98 10.10 -0.89
CA VAL A 231 18.31 10.25 -1.51
C VAL A 231 18.88 11.66 -1.34
N ARG A 232 18.01 12.66 -1.18
CA ARG A 232 18.40 14.07 -1.04
C ARG A 232 18.39 14.59 0.40
N VAL A 233 17.49 14.04 1.24
CA VAL A 233 17.24 14.61 2.58
C VAL A 233 17.38 13.61 3.73
N GLY A 234 17.60 12.33 3.42
CA GLY A 234 17.52 11.23 4.39
C GLY A 234 16.09 10.71 4.59
N PHE A 235 15.97 9.43 5.03
CA PHE A 235 14.69 8.73 5.00
C PHE A 235 13.69 9.29 6.03
N GLN A 236 14.14 9.49 7.27
CA GLN A 236 13.30 10.08 8.32
C GLN A 236 12.73 11.45 7.91
N GLN A 237 13.55 12.35 7.34
CA GLN A 237 13.11 13.66 6.89
C GLN A 237 12.11 13.56 5.71
N ALA A 238 12.35 12.65 4.76
CA ALA A 238 11.42 12.42 3.65
C ALA A 238 10.03 12.00 4.16
N VAL A 239 9.97 11.07 5.11
CA VAL A 239 8.71 10.64 5.74
C VAL A 239 8.04 11.81 6.47
N ALA A 240 8.79 12.59 7.26
CA ALA A 240 8.24 13.74 7.98
C ALA A 240 7.66 14.82 7.05
N GLU A 241 8.31 15.07 5.91
CA GLU A 241 7.82 16.01 4.89
C GLU A 241 6.49 15.51 4.27
N MET A 242 6.38 14.21 3.96
CA MET A 242 5.12 13.63 3.45
C MET A 242 4.02 13.69 4.51
N ARG A 243 4.33 13.33 5.75
CA ARG A 243 3.39 13.42 6.88
C ARG A 243 2.84 14.83 7.06
N ALA A 244 3.69 15.85 6.94
CA ALA A 244 3.28 17.25 7.05
C ALA A 244 2.28 17.66 5.96
N LEU A 245 2.50 17.19 4.72
CA LEU A 245 1.57 17.45 3.61
C LEU A 245 0.20 16.77 3.80
N MET A 246 0.10 15.71 4.60
CA MET A 246 -1.16 15.00 4.84
C MET A 246 -2.02 15.59 5.95
N GLN A 247 -1.53 16.55 6.72
CA GLN A 247 -2.23 17.12 7.89
C GLN A 247 -3.50 17.92 7.53
N GLY A 248 -3.63 18.37 6.29
CA GLY A 248 -4.77 19.17 5.82
C GLY A 248 -6.01 18.35 5.44
N TYR A 249 -5.91 17.02 5.43
CA TYR A 249 -7.01 16.17 5.00
C TYR A 249 -8.19 16.18 5.99
N ASN A 250 -9.40 16.35 5.44
CA ASN A 250 -10.65 16.24 6.20
C ASN A 250 -11.58 15.19 5.53
N PRO A 251 -11.81 14.03 6.17
CA PRO A 251 -12.59 12.95 5.57
C PRO A 251 -14.06 13.32 5.27
N ASN A 252 -14.57 14.39 5.87
CA ASN A 252 -15.97 14.81 5.73
C ASN A 252 -16.19 15.88 4.65
N LEU A 253 -15.12 16.47 4.07
CA LEU A 253 -15.25 17.51 3.05
C LEU A 253 -15.64 16.98 1.67
N GLY A 254 -15.53 15.69 1.42
CA GLY A 254 -15.97 15.04 0.18
C GLY A 254 -17.46 14.65 0.16
N GLY A 255 -18.21 14.89 1.23
CA GLY A 255 -19.63 14.63 1.30
C GLY A 255 -20.37 15.56 0.34
N VAL A 256 -20.81 15.02 -0.78
CA VAL A 256 -21.77 15.67 -1.69
C VAL A 256 -22.98 16.08 -0.85
N GLU A 257 -23.28 17.38 -0.80
CA GLU A 257 -24.57 17.84 -0.35
C GLU A 257 -25.64 17.03 -1.13
N ARG A 258 -26.50 16.33 -0.37
CA ARG A 258 -27.62 15.56 -0.91
C ARG A 258 -28.71 16.49 -1.43
#